data_930642bbd491cc1ac5dd49b6c0c3c3ce
#
_entry.id   930642bbd491cc1ac5dd49b6c0c3c3ce
#
_cell.length_a   1.000
_cell.length_b   1.000
_cell.length_c   1.000
_cell.angle_alpha   90.00
_cell.angle_beta   90.00
_cell.angle_gamma   90.00
#
_symmetry.space_group_name_H-M   'P 1'
#
loop_
_entity.id
_entity.type
_entity.pdbx_description
1 polymer ?
#
loop_
_entity_poly.entity_id
_entity_poly.type
_entity_poly.pdbx_seq_one_letter_code
_entity_poly.pdbx_strand_id
1 'polypeptide(L)'
;MMCEKISVIVPVYNVDAYLERCVESILHQTYTNFELILINDGSTDSSGQICDHLAYQYENIKVYHIENAGVSNARNIGIQLATGVWITFVDSDDFVTKDYLATLASAVEGGNVGFVIAPLHHIKNGIVTDLPPYSGRKELWSTEETMKELLMTTKTSFFPVAKLFKRDLLVDEKFNTDYHLAEDALFLTELLLKTRCSSVFIDKPIYYYDHREGSATTSVNRYVFDTIEVYKNIITQVSQVFPNLKYELKNRECWSYITVYDKIIFTSSEQYQKEKVDLRTWIIQHRHEIWKDTYFTTFRKIAVLSLVFSPWIYKKIVGLRN
;
A
#
# COMPACT_ATOMS: atom_id res chain seq x y z
N MET A 1 -5.59 -20.80 22.80
CA MET A 1 -5.58 -19.70 21.82
C MET A 1 -6.66 -18.71 22.21
N MET A 2 -6.31 -17.48 22.62
CA MET A 2 -7.32 -16.43 22.76
C MET A 2 -7.73 -16.01 21.34
N CYS A 3 -8.98 -16.25 20.98
CA CYS A 3 -9.53 -15.90 19.68
C CYS A 3 -10.00 -14.43 19.76
N GLU A 4 -9.08 -13.48 19.72
CA GLU A 4 -9.41 -12.04 19.78
C GLU A 4 -10.15 -11.60 18.51
N LYS A 5 -11.14 -10.73 18.65
CA LYS A 5 -11.93 -10.26 17.52
C LYS A 5 -11.10 -9.42 16.57
N ILE A 6 -11.20 -9.70 15.27
CA ILE A 6 -10.58 -8.93 14.18
C ILE A 6 -11.67 -8.14 13.47
N SER A 7 -11.46 -6.84 13.26
CA SER A 7 -12.26 -6.03 12.34
C SER A 7 -11.58 -5.98 10.99
N VAL A 8 -12.26 -6.46 9.96
CA VAL A 8 -11.83 -6.36 8.57
C VAL A 8 -12.52 -5.14 7.95
N ILE A 9 -11.75 -4.15 7.53
CA ILE A 9 -12.26 -2.90 6.93
C ILE A 9 -12.06 -2.95 5.43
N VAL A 10 -13.13 -2.76 4.67
CA VAL A 10 -13.13 -2.76 3.20
C VAL A 10 -13.71 -1.44 2.71
N PRO A 11 -12.87 -0.51 2.21
CA PRO A 11 -13.35 0.67 1.49
C PRO A 11 -13.93 0.24 0.13
N VAL A 12 -15.10 0.77 -0.22
CA VAL A 12 -15.82 0.40 -1.46
C VAL A 12 -16.12 1.66 -2.26
N TYR A 13 -15.65 1.72 -3.52
CA TYR A 13 -15.99 2.78 -4.45
C TYR A 13 -15.91 2.32 -5.90
N ASN A 14 -17.07 2.19 -6.57
CA ASN A 14 -17.20 1.82 -7.99
C ASN A 14 -16.42 0.54 -8.34
N VAL A 15 -16.75 -0.58 -7.69
CA VAL A 15 -16.09 -1.89 -7.79
C VAL A 15 -17.08 -3.04 -7.89
N ASP A 16 -18.26 -2.82 -8.44
CA ASP A 16 -19.34 -3.81 -8.52
C ASP A 16 -18.89 -5.15 -9.14
N ALA A 17 -17.99 -5.12 -10.12
CA ALA A 17 -17.45 -6.31 -10.77
C ALA A 17 -16.53 -7.17 -9.87
N TYR A 18 -16.04 -6.64 -8.74
CA TYR A 18 -15.01 -7.29 -7.91
C TYR A 18 -15.47 -7.57 -6.49
N LEU A 19 -16.43 -6.76 -5.98
CA LEU A 19 -16.80 -6.70 -4.57
C LEU A 19 -17.28 -8.05 -4.02
N GLU A 20 -18.09 -8.81 -4.75
CA GLU A 20 -18.57 -10.11 -4.31
C GLU A 20 -17.40 -11.08 -4.09
N ARG A 21 -16.45 -11.18 -5.03
CA ARG A 21 -15.24 -12.01 -4.91
C ARG A 21 -14.42 -11.64 -3.68
N CYS A 22 -14.23 -10.35 -3.45
CA CYS A 22 -13.53 -9.83 -2.28
C CYS A 22 -14.20 -10.30 -0.99
N VAL A 23 -15.48 -10.01 -0.84
CA VAL A 23 -16.26 -10.33 0.37
C VAL A 23 -16.35 -11.83 0.61
N GLU A 24 -16.59 -12.63 -0.43
CA GLU A 24 -16.62 -14.10 -0.32
C GLU A 24 -15.29 -14.65 0.19
N SER A 25 -14.15 -14.10 -0.26
CA SER A 25 -12.84 -14.54 0.22
C SER A 25 -12.64 -14.28 1.72
N ILE A 26 -13.26 -13.22 2.25
CA ILE A 26 -13.24 -12.88 3.68
C ILE A 26 -14.26 -13.74 4.47
N LEU A 27 -15.43 -14.00 3.95
CA LEU A 27 -16.45 -14.83 4.61
C LEU A 27 -16.00 -16.29 4.77
N HIS A 28 -15.17 -16.80 3.86
CA HIS A 28 -14.66 -18.17 3.88
C HIS A 28 -13.37 -18.35 4.70
N GLN A 29 -13.09 -17.44 5.64
CA GLN A 29 -11.90 -17.55 6.49
C GLN A 29 -12.00 -18.69 7.51
N THR A 30 -10.86 -19.34 7.77
CA THR A 30 -10.77 -20.37 8.84
C THR A 30 -10.81 -19.80 10.24
N TYR A 31 -10.52 -18.51 10.38
CA TYR A 31 -10.67 -17.74 11.63
C TYR A 31 -12.06 -17.13 11.68
N THR A 32 -12.86 -17.50 12.67
CA THR A 32 -14.30 -17.17 12.69
C THR A 32 -14.67 -15.96 13.55
N ASN A 33 -13.78 -15.51 14.47
CA ASN A 33 -14.10 -14.37 15.33
C ASN A 33 -13.71 -13.03 14.68
N PHE A 34 -14.47 -12.63 13.67
CA PHE A 34 -14.26 -11.35 12.99
C PHE A 34 -15.60 -10.65 12.69
N GLU A 35 -15.51 -9.35 12.44
CA GLU A 35 -16.55 -8.55 11.80
C GLU A 35 -16.00 -7.99 10.50
N LEU A 36 -16.88 -7.83 9.50
CA LEU A 36 -16.57 -7.20 8.23
C LEU A 36 -17.29 -5.85 8.14
N ILE A 37 -16.53 -4.78 7.92
CA ILE A 37 -17.03 -3.40 7.85
C ILE A 37 -16.81 -2.91 6.41
N LEU A 38 -17.90 -2.79 5.66
CA LEU A 38 -17.91 -2.23 4.32
C LEU A 38 -18.24 -0.73 4.40
N ILE A 39 -17.33 0.11 3.92
CA ILE A 39 -17.53 1.56 3.85
C ILE A 39 -17.75 1.95 2.39
N ASN A 40 -19.00 2.12 1.98
CA ASN A 40 -19.33 2.57 0.64
C ASN A 40 -19.15 4.09 0.55
N ASP A 41 -18.08 4.50 -0.09
CA ASP A 41 -17.64 5.89 -0.28
C ASP A 41 -18.36 6.56 -1.45
N GLY A 42 -19.71 6.54 -1.42
CA GLY A 42 -20.55 7.21 -2.43
C GLY A 42 -20.44 6.58 -3.82
N SER A 43 -20.43 5.25 -3.94
CA SER A 43 -20.43 4.57 -5.25
C SER A 43 -21.63 4.97 -6.09
N THR A 44 -21.41 5.10 -7.39
CA THR A 44 -22.43 5.44 -8.41
C THR A 44 -22.83 4.24 -9.28
N ASP A 45 -22.12 3.13 -9.16
CA ASP A 45 -22.43 1.83 -9.77
C ASP A 45 -23.27 0.96 -8.82
N SER A 46 -23.36 -0.34 -9.07
CA SER A 46 -24.12 -1.29 -8.25
C SER A 46 -23.44 -1.67 -6.93
N SER A 47 -22.23 -1.14 -6.61
CA SER A 47 -21.48 -1.52 -5.40
C SER A 47 -22.26 -1.31 -4.11
N GLY A 48 -23.01 -0.18 -4.00
CA GLY A 48 -23.82 0.11 -2.82
C GLY A 48 -24.94 -0.93 -2.60
N GLN A 49 -25.61 -1.32 -3.67
CA GLN A 49 -26.68 -2.34 -3.63
C GLN A 49 -26.12 -3.73 -3.27
N ILE A 50 -24.93 -4.06 -3.76
CA ILE A 50 -24.22 -5.30 -3.42
C ILE A 50 -23.89 -5.31 -1.93
N CYS A 51 -23.37 -4.19 -1.37
CA CYS A 51 -23.10 -4.07 0.05
C CYS A 51 -24.34 -4.35 0.90
N ASP A 52 -25.50 -3.74 0.57
CA ASP A 52 -26.75 -3.92 1.30
C ASP A 52 -27.24 -5.38 1.22
N HIS A 53 -27.13 -5.99 0.05
CA HIS A 53 -27.51 -7.39 -0.15
C HIS A 53 -26.65 -8.33 0.73
N LEU A 54 -25.33 -8.12 0.76
CA LEU A 54 -24.40 -8.89 1.57
C LEU A 54 -24.69 -8.72 3.07
N ALA A 55 -24.94 -7.48 3.54
CA ALA A 55 -25.31 -7.24 4.94
C ALA A 55 -26.64 -7.85 5.36
N TYR A 56 -27.59 -7.96 4.41
CA TYR A 56 -28.84 -8.65 4.67
C TYR A 56 -28.64 -10.18 4.83
N GLN A 57 -27.68 -10.76 4.12
CA GLN A 57 -27.42 -12.20 4.15
C GLN A 57 -26.53 -12.64 5.33
N TYR A 58 -25.62 -11.79 5.81
CA TYR A 58 -24.60 -12.15 6.78
C TYR A 58 -24.56 -11.20 7.96
N GLU A 59 -24.88 -11.71 9.16
CA GLU A 59 -24.98 -10.92 10.41
C GLU A 59 -23.65 -10.28 10.85
N ASN A 60 -22.51 -10.82 10.42
CA ASN A 60 -21.17 -10.30 10.73
C ASN A 60 -20.70 -9.20 9.78
N ILE A 61 -21.52 -8.81 8.78
CA ILE A 61 -21.24 -7.68 7.87
C ILE A 61 -21.99 -6.45 8.34
N LYS A 62 -21.29 -5.34 8.42
CA LYS A 62 -21.84 -4.01 8.67
C LYS A 62 -21.54 -3.11 7.48
N VAL A 63 -22.53 -2.40 7.00
CA VAL A 63 -22.39 -1.46 5.86
C VAL A 63 -22.64 -0.05 6.32
N TYR A 64 -21.81 0.86 5.84
CA TYR A 64 -21.97 2.30 6.05
C TYR A 64 -21.81 3.01 4.72
N HIS A 65 -22.84 3.76 4.34
CA HIS A 65 -22.82 4.62 3.15
C HIS A 65 -22.44 6.04 3.55
N ILE A 66 -21.45 6.60 2.91
CA ILE A 66 -20.96 7.95 3.13
C ILE A 66 -20.94 8.74 1.82
N GLU A 67 -20.87 10.06 1.89
CA GLU A 67 -20.55 10.89 0.73
C GLU A 67 -19.10 10.64 0.31
N ASN A 68 -18.85 10.64 -1.01
CA ASN A 68 -17.50 10.37 -1.52
C ASN A 68 -16.49 11.39 -1.00
N ALA A 69 -15.51 10.90 -0.26
CA ALA A 69 -14.43 11.69 0.32
C ALA A 69 -13.04 10.98 0.22
N GLY A 70 -12.98 9.90 -0.57
CA GLY A 70 -11.76 9.16 -0.87
C GLY A 70 -11.42 8.05 0.11
N VAL A 71 -10.55 7.15 -0.34
CA VAL A 71 -10.17 5.91 0.36
C VAL A 71 -9.62 6.17 1.78
N SER A 72 -8.85 7.24 1.97
CA SER A 72 -8.32 7.66 3.28
C SER A 72 -9.44 7.93 4.27
N ASN A 73 -10.49 8.67 3.86
CA ASN A 73 -11.63 8.95 4.70
C ASN A 73 -12.43 7.68 5.02
N ALA A 74 -12.66 6.82 4.03
CA ALA A 74 -13.34 5.55 4.23
C ALA A 74 -12.59 4.65 5.24
N ARG A 75 -11.26 4.54 5.13
CA ARG A 75 -10.43 3.81 6.09
C ARG A 75 -10.51 4.42 7.50
N ASN A 76 -10.46 5.75 7.62
CA ASN A 76 -10.59 6.46 8.90
C ASN A 76 -11.93 6.19 9.60
N ILE A 77 -13.02 6.21 8.85
CA ILE A 77 -14.36 5.87 9.37
C ILE A 77 -14.39 4.39 9.80
N GLY A 78 -13.83 3.50 8.99
CA GLY A 78 -13.73 2.08 9.33
C GLY A 78 -12.97 1.84 10.64
N ILE A 79 -11.85 2.55 10.89
CA ILE A 79 -11.11 2.49 12.16
C ILE A 79 -12.00 2.91 13.34
N GLN A 80 -12.75 3.99 13.21
CA GLN A 80 -13.64 4.49 14.27
C GLN A 80 -14.77 3.51 14.60
N LEU A 81 -15.27 2.78 13.62
CA LEU A 81 -16.37 1.84 13.75
C LEU A 81 -15.92 0.43 14.20
N ALA A 82 -14.62 0.14 14.08
CA ALA A 82 -14.05 -1.16 14.44
C ALA A 82 -14.19 -1.45 15.93
N THR A 83 -14.66 -2.66 16.26
CA THR A 83 -14.82 -3.14 17.65
C THR A 83 -13.84 -4.27 18.01
N GLY A 84 -13.13 -4.80 17.04
CA GLY A 84 -12.10 -5.82 17.23
C GLY A 84 -10.88 -5.29 17.98
N VAL A 85 -10.15 -6.18 18.63
CA VAL A 85 -8.85 -5.89 19.24
C VAL A 85 -7.80 -5.61 18.17
N TRP A 86 -8.00 -6.23 17.01
CA TRP A 86 -7.15 -6.12 15.83
C TRP A 86 -7.93 -5.59 14.64
N ILE A 87 -7.24 -4.85 13.77
CA ILE A 87 -7.80 -4.30 12.53
C ILE A 87 -6.92 -4.75 11.34
N THR A 88 -7.56 -5.15 10.27
CA THR A 88 -6.92 -5.36 8.97
C THR A 88 -7.71 -4.67 7.87
N PHE A 89 -7.02 -4.26 6.81
CA PHE A 89 -7.64 -3.65 5.63
C PHE A 89 -7.57 -4.62 4.46
N VAL A 90 -8.63 -4.64 3.66
CA VAL A 90 -8.67 -5.34 2.37
C VAL A 90 -9.27 -4.38 1.35
N ASP A 91 -8.58 -4.16 0.23
CA ASP A 91 -9.12 -3.35 -0.85
C ASP A 91 -10.20 -4.14 -1.61
N SER A 92 -11.27 -3.49 -1.99
CA SER A 92 -12.50 -4.13 -2.50
C SER A 92 -12.37 -4.77 -3.88
N ASP A 93 -11.28 -4.51 -4.58
CA ASP A 93 -10.92 -5.13 -5.86
C ASP A 93 -9.97 -6.32 -5.73
N ASP A 94 -9.45 -6.58 -4.53
CA ASP A 94 -8.52 -7.64 -4.17
C ASP A 94 -9.23 -8.84 -3.52
N PHE A 95 -8.48 -9.88 -3.17
CA PHE A 95 -8.99 -11.02 -2.40
C PHE A 95 -7.89 -11.68 -1.56
N VAL A 96 -8.29 -12.55 -0.62
CA VAL A 96 -7.38 -13.13 0.36
C VAL A 96 -7.42 -14.66 0.37
N THR A 97 -6.36 -15.30 0.88
CA THR A 97 -6.34 -16.76 1.07
C THR A 97 -7.32 -17.18 2.19
N LYS A 98 -7.76 -18.43 2.20
CA LYS A 98 -8.68 -18.97 3.23
C LYS A 98 -8.13 -18.89 4.66
N ASP A 99 -6.83 -18.82 4.81
CA ASP A 99 -6.13 -18.76 6.09
C ASP A 99 -5.52 -17.38 6.39
N TYR A 100 -5.96 -16.32 5.67
CA TYR A 100 -5.46 -14.94 5.83
C TYR A 100 -5.53 -14.48 7.28
N LEU A 101 -6.73 -14.46 7.88
CA LEU A 101 -6.93 -14.01 9.26
C LEU A 101 -6.23 -14.94 10.26
N ALA A 102 -6.30 -16.25 10.07
CA ALA A 102 -5.64 -17.22 10.94
C ALA A 102 -4.12 -17.09 10.91
N THR A 103 -3.53 -16.86 9.73
CA THR A 103 -2.09 -16.66 9.57
C THR A 103 -1.63 -15.40 10.30
N LEU A 104 -2.32 -14.27 10.10
CA LEU A 104 -2.02 -13.00 10.77
C LEU A 104 -2.18 -13.13 12.30
N ALA A 105 -3.30 -13.70 12.78
CA ALA A 105 -3.57 -13.91 14.19
C ALA A 105 -2.52 -14.80 14.87
N SER A 106 -2.02 -15.82 14.18
CA SER A 106 -1.00 -16.72 14.73
C SER A 106 0.34 -16.04 15.02
N ALA A 107 0.58 -14.86 14.44
CA ALA A 107 1.83 -14.13 14.63
C ALA A 107 1.85 -13.22 15.85
N VAL A 108 0.69 -12.88 16.40
CA VAL A 108 0.60 -12.06 17.63
C VAL A 108 0.72 -12.89 18.91
N GLU A 109 0.70 -14.22 18.81
CA GLU A 109 0.83 -15.11 19.96
C GLU A 109 2.27 -15.04 20.53
N GLY A 110 2.38 -14.66 21.80
CA GLY A 110 3.64 -14.71 22.58
C GLY A 110 4.51 -13.44 22.51
N GLY A 111 4.05 -12.35 21.89
CA GLY A 111 4.84 -11.11 21.78
C GLY A 111 4.02 -9.84 22.00
N ASN A 112 4.65 -8.81 22.55
CA ASN A 112 4.09 -7.44 22.57
C ASN A 112 4.41 -6.75 21.23
N VAL A 113 3.72 -7.15 20.16
CA VAL A 113 3.89 -6.59 18.82
C VAL A 113 2.77 -5.59 18.50
N GLY A 114 3.10 -4.53 17.80
CA GLY A 114 2.11 -3.53 17.39
C GLY A 114 1.34 -3.95 16.15
N PHE A 115 1.99 -4.64 15.21
CA PHE A 115 1.35 -5.13 14.01
C PHE A 115 2.11 -6.30 13.36
N VAL A 116 1.41 -7.03 12.52
CA VAL A 116 1.92 -8.13 11.71
C VAL A 116 1.94 -7.72 10.25
N ILE A 117 2.90 -8.21 9.51
CA ILE A 117 3.11 -7.93 8.09
C ILE A 117 3.24 -9.24 7.33
N ALA A 118 2.58 -9.35 6.20
CA ALA A 118 2.80 -10.42 5.22
C ALA A 118 3.06 -9.83 3.82
N PRO A 119 3.77 -10.57 2.94
CA PRO A 119 3.94 -10.18 1.55
C PRO A 119 2.63 -10.35 0.76
N LEU A 120 2.59 -9.73 -0.42
CA LEU A 120 1.48 -9.81 -1.37
C LEU A 120 1.81 -10.80 -2.49
N HIS A 121 0.80 -11.45 -3.03
CA HIS A 121 0.82 -11.98 -4.40
C HIS A 121 0.32 -10.92 -5.37
N HIS A 122 1.08 -10.66 -6.42
CA HIS A 122 0.63 -9.80 -7.51
C HIS A 122 -0.04 -10.63 -8.60
N ILE A 123 -1.24 -10.21 -9.02
CA ILE A 123 -1.97 -10.82 -10.13
C ILE A 123 -2.01 -9.84 -11.27
N LYS A 124 -1.71 -10.31 -12.46
CA LYS A 124 -1.91 -9.56 -13.71
C LYS A 124 -2.61 -10.47 -14.71
N ASN A 125 -3.76 -10.02 -15.24
CA ASN A 125 -4.59 -10.80 -16.17
C ASN A 125 -4.94 -12.21 -15.63
N GLY A 126 -5.25 -12.31 -14.34
CA GLY A 126 -5.62 -13.57 -13.69
C GLY A 126 -4.44 -14.52 -13.39
N ILE A 127 -3.20 -14.12 -13.66
CA ILE A 127 -2.01 -14.94 -13.43
C ILE A 127 -1.21 -14.34 -12.28
N VAL A 128 -0.85 -15.18 -11.29
CA VAL A 128 0.08 -14.79 -10.22
C VAL A 128 1.47 -14.61 -10.83
N THR A 129 2.05 -13.42 -10.69
CA THR A 129 3.29 -13.04 -11.36
C THR A 129 4.55 -13.26 -10.52
N ASP A 130 4.38 -13.45 -9.23
CA ASP A 130 5.47 -13.63 -8.25
C ASP A 130 5.23 -14.93 -7.45
N LEU A 131 6.11 -15.87 -7.64
CA LEU A 131 6.11 -17.16 -6.92
C LEU A 131 7.50 -17.44 -6.32
N PRO A 132 8.06 -16.57 -5.45
CA PRO A 132 9.30 -16.92 -4.76
C PRO A 132 9.03 -18.08 -3.81
N PRO A 133 10.07 -18.87 -3.47
CA PRO A 133 9.94 -19.88 -2.44
C PRO A 133 9.76 -19.19 -1.08
N TYR A 134 8.52 -19.12 -0.61
CA TYR A 134 8.20 -18.58 0.71
C TYR A 134 8.48 -19.62 1.79
N SER A 135 9.13 -19.19 2.87
CA SER A 135 9.56 -20.10 3.94
C SER A 135 8.50 -20.33 5.02
N GLY A 136 7.50 -19.46 5.10
CA GLY A 136 6.52 -19.41 6.20
C GLY A 136 7.12 -18.99 7.56
N ARG A 137 8.39 -18.57 7.59
CA ARG A 137 9.08 -18.16 8.82
C ARG A 137 8.53 -16.84 9.33
N LYS A 138 8.58 -16.68 10.65
CA LYS A 138 8.25 -15.42 11.34
C LYS A 138 9.55 -14.75 11.76
N GLU A 139 9.65 -13.45 11.49
CA GLU A 139 10.77 -12.60 11.89
C GLU A 139 10.23 -11.48 12.77
N LEU A 140 10.79 -11.28 13.95
CA LEU A 140 10.49 -10.12 14.77
C LEU A 140 11.37 -8.95 14.31
N TRP A 141 10.75 -7.85 13.94
CA TRP A 141 11.44 -6.65 13.50
C TRP A 141 11.27 -5.52 14.52
N SER A 142 12.36 -4.85 14.83
CA SER A 142 12.34 -3.56 15.51
C SER A 142 11.64 -2.50 14.65
N THR A 143 11.30 -1.36 15.24
CA THR A 143 10.75 -0.23 14.49
C THR A 143 11.67 0.23 13.35
N GLU A 144 13.00 0.27 13.59
CA GLU A 144 13.99 0.67 12.59
C GLU A 144 14.07 -0.36 11.44
N GLU A 145 14.09 -1.67 11.75
CA GLU A 145 14.06 -2.73 10.73
C GLU A 145 12.78 -2.70 9.91
N THR A 146 11.63 -2.49 10.58
CA THR A 146 10.35 -2.33 9.89
C THR A 146 10.37 -1.14 8.94
N MET A 147 10.84 0.02 9.39
CA MET A 147 10.96 1.21 8.56
C MET A 147 11.90 0.98 7.37
N LYS A 148 13.02 0.31 7.58
CA LYS A 148 13.96 -0.06 6.53
C LYS A 148 13.30 -0.90 5.44
N GLU A 149 12.60 -1.97 5.82
CA GLU A 149 11.94 -2.88 4.86
C GLU A 149 10.81 -2.18 4.11
N LEU A 150 10.05 -1.30 4.77
CA LEU A 150 9.03 -0.46 4.12
C LEU A 150 9.63 0.52 3.10
N LEU A 151 10.74 1.20 3.46
CA LEU A 151 11.44 2.11 2.56
C LEU A 151 11.98 1.39 1.33
N MET A 152 12.54 0.21 1.50
CA MET A 152 13.16 -0.56 0.40
C MET A 152 12.16 -1.37 -0.40
N THR A 153 10.98 -1.67 0.16
CA THR A 153 9.92 -2.49 -0.45
C THR A 153 10.42 -3.83 -0.98
N THR A 154 11.35 -4.46 -0.25
CA THR A 154 11.94 -5.75 -0.64
C THR A 154 11.09 -6.94 -0.21
N LYS A 155 10.60 -6.94 1.02
CA LYS A 155 9.75 -7.99 1.58
C LYS A 155 8.30 -7.55 1.76
N THR A 156 8.05 -6.24 1.87
CA THR A 156 6.74 -5.66 2.11
C THR A 156 6.63 -4.30 1.44
N SER A 157 5.46 -3.69 1.50
CA SER A 157 5.18 -2.35 0.97
C SER A 157 4.50 -1.48 2.03
N PHE A 158 4.36 -0.19 1.75
CA PHE A 158 3.57 0.73 2.58
C PHE A 158 2.05 0.52 2.48
N PHE A 159 1.55 -0.34 1.57
CA PHE A 159 0.11 -0.62 1.51
C PHE A 159 -0.40 -1.08 2.87
N PRO A 160 -1.55 -0.60 3.35
CA PRO A 160 -2.11 -0.99 4.64
C PRO A 160 -2.67 -2.41 4.63
N VAL A 161 -2.87 -2.99 3.44
CA VAL A 161 -3.34 -4.37 3.25
C VAL A 161 -2.26 -5.41 3.58
N ALA A 162 -2.64 -6.67 3.75
CA ALA A 162 -1.78 -7.76 4.21
C ALA A 162 -1.07 -7.45 5.55
N LYS A 163 -1.71 -6.66 6.39
CA LYS A 163 -1.23 -6.29 7.73
C LYS A 163 -2.35 -6.44 8.75
N LEU A 164 -1.97 -6.75 9.98
CA LEU A 164 -2.87 -6.80 11.12
C LEU A 164 -2.36 -5.83 12.18
N PHE A 165 -3.13 -4.81 12.49
CA PHE A 165 -2.78 -3.75 13.43
C PHE A 165 -3.50 -3.93 14.76
N LYS A 166 -2.82 -3.72 15.86
CA LYS A 166 -3.48 -3.59 17.16
C LYS A 166 -4.33 -2.31 17.13
N ARG A 167 -5.64 -2.42 17.41
CA ARG A 167 -6.57 -1.28 17.29
C ARG A 167 -6.14 -0.08 18.12
N ASP A 168 -5.64 -0.30 19.34
CA ASP A 168 -5.23 0.78 20.24
C ASP A 168 -4.14 1.68 19.64
N LEU A 169 -3.34 1.19 18.69
CA LEU A 169 -2.35 1.99 17.97
C LEU A 169 -2.97 2.92 16.95
N LEU A 170 -4.19 2.62 16.50
CA LEU A 170 -4.86 3.35 15.42
C LEU A 170 -5.89 4.38 15.92
N VAL A 171 -6.23 4.38 17.22
CA VAL A 171 -7.32 5.22 17.76
C VAL A 171 -7.10 6.72 17.51
N ASP A 172 -5.85 7.17 17.64
CA ASP A 172 -5.46 8.57 17.46
C ASP A 172 -4.73 8.82 16.12
N GLU A 173 -4.68 7.82 15.25
CA GLU A 173 -4.02 7.90 13.95
C GLU A 173 -5.05 8.01 12.82
N LYS A 174 -4.70 8.76 11.78
CA LYS A 174 -5.58 8.96 10.63
C LYS A 174 -4.79 8.93 9.34
N PHE A 175 -5.35 8.29 8.31
CA PHE A 175 -4.92 8.53 6.94
C PHE A 175 -5.15 10.01 6.61
N ASN A 176 -4.12 10.67 6.08
CA ASN A 176 -4.24 12.05 5.64
C ASN A 176 -5.12 12.12 4.38
N THR A 177 -6.16 12.96 4.42
CA THR A 177 -7.11 13.11 3.32
C THR A 177 -6.70 14.17 2.30
N ASP A 178 -5.64 14.95 2.55
CA ASP A 178 -5.14 15.96 1.64
C ASP A 178 -4.31 15.35 0.50
N TYR A 179 -3.75 14.16 0.72
CA TYR A 179 -2.99 13.39 -0.26
C TYR A 179 -3.83 12.28 -0.88
N HIS A 180 -3.71 12.11 -2.19
CA HIS A 180 -4.42 11.09 -2.97
C HIS A 180 -3.52 9.95 -3.43
N LEU A 181 -2.19 10.12 -3.31
CA LEU A 181 -1.18 9.09 -3.58
C LEU A 181 -0.10 9.12 -2.50
N ALA A 182 0.33 7.92 -2.08
CA ALA A 182 1.29 7.67 -1.02
C ALA A 182 0.82 8.08 0.39
N GLU A 183 -0.48 8.31 0.58
CA GLU A 183 -1.12 8.56 1.88
C GLU A 183 -0.90 7.41 2.86
N ASP A 184 -0.85 6.18 2.34
CA ASP A 184 -0.54 4.96 3.08
C ASP A 184 0.91 4.93 3.60
N ALA A 185 1.86 5.43 2.80
CA ALA A 185 3.25 5.54 3.22
C ALA A 185 3.41 6.56 4.35
N LEU A 186 2.71 7.68 4.27
CA LEU A 186 2.71 8.68 5.34
C LEU A 186 2.11 8.11 6.62
N PHE A 187 0.92 7.50 6.52
CA PHE A 187 0.22 6.89 7.64
C PHE A 187 1.09 5.86 8.40
N LEU A 188 1.67 4.89 7.68
CA LEU A 188 2.52 3.87 8.32
C LEU A 188 3.80 4.46 8.92
N THR A 189 4.36 5.49 8.28
CA THR A 189 5.53 6.19 8.81
C THR A 189 5.19 6.89 10.13
N GLU A 190 4.13 7.69 10.17
CA GLU A 190 3.70 8.42 11.35
C GLU A 190 3.33 7.46 12.50
N LEU A 191 2.59 6.39 12.20
CA LEU A 191 2.27 5.34 13.16
C LEU A 191 3.54 4.74 13.79
N LEU A 192 4.54 4.36 12.99
CA LEU A 192 5.80 3.79 13.47
C LEU A 192 6.64 4.79 14.27
N LEU A 193 6.71 6.03 13.80
CA LEU A 193 7.47 7.08 14.49
C LEU A 193 6.86 7.45 15.84
N LYS A 194 5.55 7.41 15.97
CA LYS A 194 4.82 7.71 17.21
C LYS A 194 4.85 6.55 18.20
N THR A 195 4.50 5.35 17.73
CA THR A 195 4.29 4.20 18.62
C THR A 195 5.56 3.46 18.98
N ARG A 196 6.60 3.53 18.14
CA ARG A 196 7.86 2.79 18.29
C ARG A 196 7.65 1.29 18.49
N CYS A 197 6.54 0.77 18.02
CA CYS A 197 6.21 -0.65 18.19
C CYS A 197 7.09 -1.54 17.30
N SER A 198 7.33 -2.76 17.75
CA SER A 198 7.86 -3.84 16.92
C SER A 198 6.78 -4.45 16.05
N SER A 199 7.19 -5.09 14.97
CA SER A 199 6.31 -5.86 14.10
C SER A 199 6.78 -7.30 13.93
N VAL A 200 5.87 -8.18 13.51
CA VAL A 200 6.23 -9.53 13.06
C VAL A 200 6.00 -9.61 11.55
N PHE A 201 7.03 -9.94 10.82
CA PHE A 201 6.92 -10.32 9.41
C PHE A 201 6.72 -11.82 9.29
N ILE A 202 5.74 -12.23 8.47
CA ILE A 202 5.51 -13.65 8.11
C ILE A 202 5.86 -13.81 6.64
N ASP A 203 6.85 -14.61 6.34
CA ASP A 203 7.26 -14.91 4.96
C ASP A 203 6.29 -15.91 4.30
N LYS A 204 5.03 -15.50 4.18
CA LYS A 204 3.95 -16.25 3.54
C LYS A 204 2.95 -15.27 2.93
N PRO A 205 2.85 -15.19 1.60
CA PRO A 205 1.84 -14.33 0.98
C PRO A 205 0.45 -14.93 1.20
N ILE A 206 -0.44 -14.08 1.63
CA ILE A 206 -1.82 -14.44 2.02
C ILE A 206 -2.85 -13.49 1.42
N TYR A 207 -2.40 -12.57 0.60
CA TYR A 207 -3.19 -11.51 -0.01
C TYR A 207 -2.89 -11.45 -1.50
N TYR A 208 -3.92 -11.34 -2.34
CA TYR A 208 -3.82 -11.25 -3.78
C TYR A 208 -4.15 -9.84 -4.25
N TYR A 209 -3.11 -9.09 -4.64
CA TYR A 209 -3.22 -7.76 -5.21
C TYR A 209 -3.47 -7.86 -6.72
N ASP A 210 -4.66 -7.47 -7.16
CA ASP A 210 -5.11 -7.61 -8.56
C ASP A 210 -4.85 -6.33 -9.36
N HIS A 211 -3.85 -6.38 -10.26
CA HIS A 211 -3.50 -5.27 -11.14
C HIS A 211 -4.54 -5.10 -12.25
N ARG A 212 -5.47 -4.18 -12.08
CA ARG A 212 -6.49 -3.86 -13.06
C ARG A 212 -6.23 -2.54 -13.78
N GLU A 213 -6.74 -2.43 -15.02
CA GLU A 213 -6.78 -1.14 -15.72
C GLU A 213 -7.76 -0.19 -15.02
N GLY A 214 -7.39 1.10 -14.96
CA GLY A 214 -8.24 2.12 -14.33
C GLY A 214 -8.12 2.22 -12.80
N SER A 215 -7.22 1.48 -12.15
CA SER A 215 -6.94 1.68 -10.74
C SER A 215 -6.34 3.07 -10.47
N ALA A 216 -6.50 3.60 -9.26
CA ALA A 216 -5.97 4.92 -8.85
C ALA A 216 -4.45 5.02 -9.09
N THR A 217 -3.72 3.92 -8.97
CA THR A 217 -2.28 3.85 -9.17
C THR A 217 -1.87 3.94 -10.64
N THR A 218 -2.76 3.63 -11.59
CA THR A 218 -2.48 3.65 -13.05
C THR A 218 -2.88 4.97 -13.71
N SER A 219 -3.79 5.74 -13.13
CA SER A 219 -4.23 7.02 -13.66
C SER A 219 -3.17 8.11 -13.52
N VAL A 220 -3.02 8.95 -14.58
CA VAL A 220 -2.13 10.11 -14.55
C VAL A 220 -2.94 11.39 -14.43
N ASN A 221 -2.97 11.94 -13.23
CA ASN A 221 -3.57 13.23 -12.92
C ASN A 221 -2.60 14.06 -12.06
N ARG A 222 -3.02 15.25 -11.60
CA ARG A 222 -2.16 16.14 -10.80
C ARG A 222 -1.66 15.52 -9.49
N TYR A 223 -2.38 14.57 -8.94
CA TYR A 223 -2.04 13.92 -7.66
C TYR A 223 -0.80 13.02 -7.74
N VAL A 224 -0.30 12.75 -8.95
CA VAL A 224 0.97 12.01 -9.11
C VAL A 224 2.13 12.68 -8.37
N PHE A 225 2.08 14.01 -8.18
CA PHE A 225 3.12 14.78 -7.49
C PHE A 225 3.05 14.66 -5.97
N ASP A 226 1.91 14.24 -5.40
CA ASP A 226 1.77 13.94 -3.97
C ASP A 226 2.86 12.96 -3.53
N THR A 227 3.18 12.00 -4.40
CA THR A 227 4.24 11.02 -4.16
C THR A 227 5.57 11.67 -3.75
N ILE A 228 5.99 12.73 -4.44
CA ILE A 228 7.26 13.41 -4.13
C ILE A 228 7.14 14.19 -2.83
N GLU A 229 6.03 14.89 -2.63
CA GLU A 229 5.80 15.71 -1.44
C GLU A 229 5.73 14.84 -0.18
N VAL A 230 4.96 13.77 -0.24
CA VAL A 230 4.84 12.80 0.86
C VAL A 230 6.20 12.18 1.20
N TYR A 231 6.96 11.70 0.20
CA TYR A 231 8.28 11.11 0.49
C TYR A 231 9.30 12.13 0.99
N LYS A 232 9.24 13.41 0.61
CA LYS A 232 10.06 14.46 1.23
C LYS A 232 9.72 14.62 2.72
N ASN A 233 8.43 14.60 3.05
CA ASN A 233 7.97 14.66 4.43
C ASN A 233 8.47 13.43 5.22
N ILE A 234 8.27 12.23 4.70
CA ILE A 234 8.75 10.97 5.30
C ILE A 234 10.27 11.02 5.55
N ILE A 235 11.05 11.44 4.54
CA ILE A 235 12.51 11.53 4.64
C ILE A 235 12.92 12.49 5.77
N THR A 236 12.26 13.63 5.86
CA THR A 236 12.52 14.62 6.91
C THR A 236 12.25 14.05 8.29
N GLN A 237 11.10 13.43 8.51
CA GLN A 237 10.73 12.85 9.79
C GLN A 237 11.63 11.66 10.18
N VAL A 238 11.82 10.71 9.25
CA VAL A 238 12.57 9.47 9.53
C VAL A 238 14.06 9.75 9.75
N SER A 239 14.66 10.70 9.02
CA SER A 239 16.09 11.03 9.18
C SER A 239 16.43 11.60 10.58
N GLN A 240 15.49 12.28 11.23
CA GLN A 240 15.66 12.79 12.60
C GLN A 240 15.67 11.67 13.63
N VAL A 241 14.97 10.59 13.36
CA VAL A 241 14.74 9.51 14.32
C VAL A 241 15.65 8.32 14.08
N PHE A 242 15.88 7.97 12.82
CA PHE A 242 16.70 6.85 12.38
C PHE A 242 17.82 7.34 11.44
N PRO A 243 18.85 8.02 11.95
CA PRO A 243 19.93 8.58 11.15
C PRO A 243 20.75 7.52 10.40
N ASN A 244 20.65 6.25 10.81
CA ASN A 244 21.32 5.13 10.14
C ASN A 244 20.67 4.75 8.80
N LEU A 245 19.41 5.13 8.56
CA LEU A 245 18.66 4.80 7.33
C LEU A 245 18.93 5.78 6.17
N LYS A 246 20.06 6.48 6.17
CA LYS A 246 20.41 7.47 5.13
C LYS A 246 20.39 6.89 3.71
N TYR A 247 20.84 5.66 3.58
CA TYR A 247 20.89 4.99 2.28
C TYR A 247 19.48 4.68 1.78
N GLU A 248 18.63 4.09 2.61
CA GLU A 248 17.25 3.72 2.31
C GLU A 248 16.41 4.96 1.98
N LEU A 249 16.58 6.03 2.75
CA LEU A 249 15.91 7.31 2.50
C LEU A 249 16.34 7.91 1.16
N LYS A 250 17.65 7.88 0.84
CA LYS A 250 18.13 8.38 -0.45
C LYS A 250 17.64 7.54 -1.64
N ASN A 251 17.62 6.21 -1.49
CA ASN A 251 17.02 5.32 -2.47
C ASN A 251 15.55 5.69 -2.73
N ARG A 252 14.76 5.86 -1.64
CA ARG A 252 13.34 6.18 -1.74
C ARG A 252 13.09 7.56 -2.35
N GLU A 253 13.94 8.53 -2.05
CA GLU A 253 13.90 9.85 -2.70
C GLU A 253 14.08 9.70 -4.22
N CYS A 254 15.16 9.06 -4.64
CA CYS A 254 15.43 8.83 -6.07
C CYS A 254 14.30 8.06 -6.75
N TRP A 255 13.76 7.02 -6.08
CA TRP A 255 12.64 6.24 -6.58
C TRP A 255 11.39 7.10 -6.80
N SER A 256 11.03 7.97 -5.86
CA SER A 256 9.85 8.83 -5.97
C SER A 256 9.91 9.75 -7.19
N TYR A 257 11.05 10.41 -7.41
CA TYR A 257 11.24 11.28 -8.58
C TYR A 257 11.19 10.51 -9.90
N ILE A 258 11.84 9.35 -9.97
CA ILE A 258 11.84 8.51 -11.17
C ILE A 258 10.42 8.01 -11.45
N THR A 259 9.69 7.54 -10.45
CA THR A 259 8.33 7.00 -10.62
C THR A 259 7.36 8.06 -11.12
N VAL A 260 7.42 9.27 -10.57
CA VAL A 260 6.60 10.39 -11.03
C VAL A 260 6.98 10.77 -12.47
N TYR A 261 8.27 10.84 -12.77
CA TYR A 261 8.72 11.13 -14.14
C TYR A 261 8.28 10.07 -15.14
N ASP A 262 8.35 8.78 -14.78
CA ASP A 262 7.87 7.67 -15.61
C ASP A 262 6.39 7.82 -15.96
N LYS A 263 5.57 8.21 -14.98
CA LYS A 263 4.14 8.41 -15.22
C LYS A 263 3.88 9.58 -16.18
N ILE A 264 4.51 10.73 -15.98
CA ILE A 264 4.21 11.93 -16.78
C ILE A 264 4.89 11.97 -18.13
N ILE A 265 5.98 11.23 -18.37
CA ILE A 265 6.71 11.27 -19.65
C ILE A 265 5.85 10.78 -20.83
N PHE A 266 4.83 9.95 -20.57
CA PHE A 266 3.91 9.43 -21.58
C PHE A 266 2.69 10.33 -21.83
N THR A 267 2.46 11.37 -21.01
CA THR A 267 1.41 12.36 -21.27
C THR A 267 1.74 13.24 -22.48
N SER A 268 0.75 14.00 -22.98
CA SER A 268 0.96 14.93 -24.12
C SER A 268 2.14 15.89 -23.87
N SER A 269 2.71 16.42 -24.95
CA SER A 269 3.88 17.31 -24.85
C SER A 269 3.59 18.59 -24.06
N GLU A 270 2.36 19.08 -24.11
CA GLU A 270 1.94 20.33 -23.44
C GLU A 270 1.61 20.12 -21.95
N GLN A 271 1.21 18.91 -21.58
CA GLN A 271 0.86 18.60 -20.20
C GLN A 271 2.13 18.41 -19.35
N TYR A 272 2.19 19.08 -18.22
CA TYR A 272 3.27 18.99 -17.23
C TYR A 272 4.66 19.34 -17.80
N GLN A 273 4.77 20.29 -18.74
CA GLN A 273 6.06 20.64 -19.38
C GLN A 273 7.11 21.09 -18.39
N LYS A 274 6.73 21.99 -17.48
CA LYS A 274 7.64 22.51 -16.45
C LYS A 274 8.11 21.38 -15.54
N GLU A 275 7.18 20.59 -15.05
CA GLU A 275 7.45 19.46 -14.14
C GLU A 275 8.34 18.41 -14.80
N LYS A 276 8.12 18.12 -16.10
CA LYS A 276 9.02 17.21 -16.87
C LYS A 276 10.45 17.73 -16.91
N VAL A 277 10.66 19.03 -17.10
CA VAL A 277 11.98 19.65 -17.11
C VAL A 277 12.62 19.62 -15.72
N ASP A 278 11.87 20.00 -14.70
CA ASP A 278 12.35 20.06 -13.31
C ASP A 278 12.73 18.67 -12.80
N LEU A 279 11.88 17.67 -13.00
CA LEU A 279 12.15 16.29 -12.59
C LEU A 279 13.32 15.68 -13.37
N ARG A 280 13.37 15.89 -14.68
CA ARG A 280 14.52 15.46 -15.48
C ARG A 280 15.82 16.06 -14.94
N THR A 281 15.83 17.35 -14.67
CA THR A 281 17.01 18.06 -14.16
C THR A 281 17.45 17.45 -12.83
N TRP A 282 16.50 17.24 -11.90
CA TRP A 282 16.77 16.64 -10.62
C TRP A 282 17.35 15.22 -10.78
N ILE A 283 16.74 14.36 -11.60
CA ILE A 283 17.20 12.99 -11.84
C ILE A 283 18.60 12.96 -12.43
N ILE A 284 18.92 13.85 -13.39
CA ILE A 284 20.26 13.96 -13.98
C ILE A 284 21.29 14.39 -12.93
N GLN A 285 20.96 15.32 -12.06
CA GLN A 285 21.85 15.75 -10.96
C GLN A 285 22.18 14.59 -10.00
N HIS A 286 21.21 13.70 -9.75
CA HIS A 286 21.36 12.56 -8.83
C HIS A 286 21.72 11.23 -9.52
N ARG A 287 22.10 11.26 -10.80
CA ARG A 287 22.40 10.04 -11.58
C ARG A 287 23.53 9.19 -11.00
N HIS A 288 24.48 9.81 -10.29
CA HIS A 288 25.60 9.08 -9.69
C HIS A 288 25.16 8.26 -8.48
N GLU A 289 24.27 8.80 -7.65
CA GLU A 289 23.65 8.09 -6.53
C GLU A 289 22.83 6.91 -7.06
N ILE A 290 21.98 7.13 -8.07
CA ILE A 290 21.17 6.10 -8.71
C ILE A 290 22.06 5.01 -9.32
N TRP A 291 23.18 5.38 -9.94
CA TRP A 291 24.12 4.42 -10.55
C TRP A 291 24.80 3.52 -9.50
N LYS A 292 25.21 4.09 -8.38
CA LYS A 292 25.89 3.36 -7.29
C LYS A 292 24.92 2.51 -6.47
N ASP A 293 23.64 2.84 -6.47
CA ASP A 293 22.64 2.14 -5.70
C ASP A 293 22.43 0.71 -6.19
N THR A 294 22.50 -0.27 -5.29
CA THR A 294 22.41 -1.71 -5.64
C THR A 294 20.98 -2.19 -5.87
N TYR A 295 19.97 -1.44 -5.42
CA TYR A 295 18.57 -1.81 -5.58
C TYR A 295 17.96 -1.36 -6.91
N PHE A 296 18.54 -0.35 -7.57
CA PHE A 296 18.14 -0.02 -8.93
C PHE A 296 18.67 -1.06 -9.92
N THR A 297 17.77 -1.64 -10.71
CA THR A 297 18.14 -2.60 -11.75
C THR A 297 19.05 -1.96 -12.79
N THR A 298 19.90 -2.77 -13.44
CA THR A 298 20.77 -2.31 -14.55
C THR A 298 19.97 -1.62 -15.64
N PHE A 299 18.78 -2.16 -15.97
CA PHE A 299 17.87 -1.53 -16.92
C PHE A 299 17.48 -0.09 -16.48
N ARG A 300 17.10 0.10 -15.21
CA ARG A 300 16.72 1.41 -14.68
C ARG A 300 17.90 2.39 -14.70
N LYS A 301 19.10 1.93 -14.37
CA LYS A 301 20.32 2.73 -14.41
C LYS A 301 20.63 3.21 -15.83
N ILE A 302 20.54 2.32 -16.83
CA ILE A 302 20.73 2.67 -18.24
C ILE A 302 19.66 3.66 -18.70
N ALA A 303 18.39 3.44 -18.35
CA ALA A 303 17.32 4.37 -18.65
C ALA A 303 17.62 5.77 -18.09
N VAL A 304 17.99 5.89 -16.82
CA VAL A 304 18.34 7.18 -16.20
C VAL A 304 19.53 7.84 -16.89
N LEU A 305 20.57 7.10 -17.27
CA LEU A 305 21.69 7.67 -18.02
C LEU A 305 21.27 8.23 -19.37
N SER A 306 20.31 7.60 -20.03
CA SER A 306 19.82 8.09 -21.32
C SER A 306 19.14 9.47 -21.26
N LEU A 307 18.64 9.88 -20.05
CA LEU A 307 18.08 11.23 -19.86
C LEU A 307 19.09 12.35 -20.06
N VAL A 308 20.39 12.07 -19.90
CA VAL A 308 21.46 13.05 -20.16
C VAL A 308 21.44 13.45 -21.64
N PHE A 309 21.17 12.49 -22.51
CA PHE A 309 21.17 12.70 -23.96
C PHE A 309 19.79 13.17 -24.47
N SER A 310 18.72 12.45 -24.13
CA SER A 310 17.40 12.78 -24.65
C SER A 310 16.26 12.15 -23.83
N PRO A 311 15.19 12.93 -23.48
CA PRO A 311 13.96 12.38 -22.92
C PRO A 311 13.28 11.37 -23.84
N TRP A 312 13.42 11.52 -25.15
CA TRP A 312 12.85 10.61 -26.13
C TRP A 312 13.50 9.22 -26.07
N ILE A 313 14.83 9.15 -25.89
CA ILE A 313 15.54 7.87 -25.72
C ILE A 313 15.07 7.19 -24.42
N TYR A 314 14.99 7.95 -23.33
CA TYR A 314 14.45 7.46 -22.07
C TYR A 314 13.05 6.87 -22.23
N LYS A 315 12.13 7.63 -22.84
CA LYS A 315 10.75 7.21 -23.10
C LYS A 315 10.67 5.90 -23.87
N LYS A 316 11.52 5.72 -24.90
CA LYS A 316 11.61 4.47 -25.66
C LYS A 316 12.09 3.30 -24.78
N ILE A 317 13.15 3.51 -23.98
CA ILE A 317 13.69 2.45 -23.12
C ILE A 317 12.64 2.03 -22.10
N VAL A 318 12.00 2.97 -21.40
CA VAL A 318 10.98 2.66 -20.37
C VAL A 318 9.74 2.03 -21.01
N GLY A 319 9.33 2.48 -22.20
CA GLY A 319 8.18 1.92 -22.94
C GLY A 319 8.36 0.47 -23.42
N LEU A 320 9.57 -0.08 -23.43
CA LEU A 320 9.81 -1.50 -23.72
C LEU A 320 9.40 -2.44 -22.57
N ARG A 321 9.13 -1.89 -21.38
CA ARG A 321 8.78 -2.65 -20.19
C ARG A 321 7.27 -2.63 -19.88
N ASN A 322 6.54 -1.69 -20.46
CA ASN A 322 5.09 -1.57 -20.37
C ASN A 322 4.41 -2.34 -21.51
#